data_670d36a23618081f3b626c61fe04dda3
#
_entry.id   670d36a23618081f3b626c61fe04dda3
#
_cell.length_a   1.000
_cell.length_b   1.000
_cell.length_c   1.000
_cell.angle_alpha   90.00
_cell.angle_beta   90.00
_cell.angle_gamma   90.00
#
_symmetry.space_group_name_H-M   'P 1'
#
loop_
_entity.id
_entity.type
_entity.pdbx_description
1 polymer ?
#
loop_
_entity_poly.entity_id
_entity_poly.type
_entity_poly.pdbx_seq_one_letter_code
_entity_poly.pdbx_strand_id
1 'polypeptide(L)'
;VPALVAGQWDLYQAKHYSTGITPSDFFPELAKFFLQLVAGTYPAPRQYLLCAPRGVGNDLHNLLSKPAELKQRFLDEWTAGKTGLQGRSAELTPKVKTVIDAYDFSTIVECQLRDLLEWHALNRAKHFDLFGIEAERGDDPATPAVPTIAEHAYVEELRRLYAEHA
;
A
#
# COMPACT_ATOMS: atom_id res chain seq x y z
N VAL A 1 -7.97 1.70 -2.84
CA VAL A 1 -7.49 2.05 -1.48
C VAL A 1 -8.44 3.08 -0.92
N PRO A 2 -8.92 2.95 0.33
CA PRO A 2 -9.70 4.00 0.97
C PRO A 2 -8.89 5.31 0.95
N ALA A 3 -9.56 6.44 0.69
CA ALA A 3 -8.91 7.74 0.70
C ALA A 3 -8.23 8.00 2.06
N LEU A 4 -7.00 8.53 2.03
CA LEU A 4 -6.29 8.92 3.23
C LEU A 4 -6.91 10.19 3.81
N VAL A 5 -7.14 10.20 5.11
CA VAL A 5 -7.49 11.44 5.84
C VAL A 5 -6.23 12.29 6.01
N ALA A 6 -6.38 13.61 6.11
CA ALA A 6 -5.24 14.51 6.29
C ALA A 6 -4.34 14.05 7.45
N GLY A 7 -3.04 13.92 7.20
CA GLY A 7 -2.04 13.45 8.15
C GLY A 7 -1.86 11.92 8.24
N GLN A 8 -2.69 11.12 7.56
CA GLN A 8 -2.48 9.68 7.41
C GLN A 8 -1.57 9.37 6.22
N TRP A 9 -0.84 8.27 6.33
CA TRP A 9 0.01 7.76 5.27
C TRP A 9 0.09 6.23 5.34
N ASP A 10 0.45 5.60 4.24
CA ASP A 10 0.66 4.16 4.12
C ASP A 10 2.11 3.90 3.75
N LEU A 11 2.70 2.85 4.32
CA LEU A 11 4.05 2.39 4.00
C LEU A 11 3.98 1.24 3.00
N TYR A 12 4.61 1.41 1.86
CA TYR A 12 4.75 0.35 0.85
C TYR A 12 6.17 -0.19 0.87
N GLN A 13 6.34 -1.43 1.31
CA GLN A 13 7.60 -2.16 1.27
C GLN A 13 7.68 -2.95 -0.03
N ALA A 14 8.32 -2.37 -1.04
CA ALA A 14 8.54 -3.05 -2.31
C ALA A 14 9.76 -3.96 -2.25
N LYS A 15 9.62 -5.22 -2.67
CA LYS A 15 10.69 -6.21 -2.79
C LYS A 15 10.60 -6.93 -4.11
N HIS A 16 11.73 -7.12 -4.77
CA HIS A 16 11.85 -7.86 -6.03
C HIS A 16 12.62 -9.16 -5.81
N TYR A 17 11.93 -10.17 -5.30
CA TYR A 17 12.47 -11.52 -5.14
C TYR A 17 11.98 -12.47 -6.24
N SER A 18 12.75 -13.48 -6.56
CA SER A 18 12.35 -14.56 -7.48
C SER A 18 11.31 -15.51 -6.88
N THR A 19 11.15 -15.50 -5.56
CA THR A 19 10.19 -16.29 -4.77
C THR A 19 9.32 -15.36 -3.92
N GLY A 20 8.25 -15.90 -3.32
CA GLY A 20 7.46 -15.15 -2.33
C GLY A 20 8.28 -14.75 -1.10
N ILE A 21 7.97 -13.59 -0.52
CA ILE A 21 8.64 -13.08 0.68
C ILE A 21 8.42 -14.06 1.85
N THR A 22 9.50 -14.46 2.51
CA THR A 22 9.45 -15.30 3.71
C THR A 22 9.54 -14.47 4.99
N PRO A 23 9.23 -15.03 6.19
CA PRO A 23 9.48 -14.34 7.45
C PRO A 23 10.94 -13.92 7.61
N SER A 24 11.89 -14.72 7.16
CA SER A 24 13.34 -14.41 7.22
C SER A 24 13.73 -13.21 6.36
N ASP A 25 13.01 -12.97 5.26
CA ASP A 25 13.20 -11.79 4.42
C ASP A 25 12.52 -10.54 5.00
N PHE A 26 11.40 -10.74 5.69
CA PHE A 26 10.57 -9.65 6.18
C PHE A 26 11.01 -9.13 7.55
N PHE A 27 11.34 -10.00 8.50
CA PHE A 27 11.64 -9.59 9.87
C PHE A 27 12.83 -8.64 10.02
N PRO A 28 13.91 -8.72 9.22
CA PRO A 28 14.95 -7.70 9.21
C PRO A 28 14.41 -6.30 8.86
N GLU A 29 13.52 -6.20 7.90
CA GLU A 29 12.93 -4.93 7.48
C GLU A 29 11.92 -4.41 8.51
N LEU A 30 11.12 -5.30 9.09
CA LEU A 30 10.19 -4.97 10.15
C LEU A 30 10.93 -4.46 11.40
N ALA A 31 12.09 -5.04 11.72
CA ALA A 31 12.93 -4.57 12.81
C ALA A 31 13.49 -3.17 12.55
N LYS A 32 13.97 -2.89 11.32
CA LYS A 32 14.38 -1.54 10.92
C LYS A 32 13.23 -0.54 11.02
N PHE A 33 12.03 -0.93 10.60
CA PHE A 33 10.83 -0.11 10.71
C PHE A 33 10.56 0.30 12.16
N PHE A 34 10.56 -0.65 13.10
CA PHE A 34 10.36 -0.33 14.52
C PHE A 34 11.47 0.56 15.10
N LEU A 35 12.70 0.37 14.68
CA LEU A 35 13.81 1.28 15.08
C LEU A 35 13.57 2.72 14.62
N GLN A 36 13.04 2.91 13.41
CA GLN A 36 12.70 4.24 12.90
C GLN A 36 11.51 4.87 13.64
N LEU A 37 10.50 4.06 14.01
CA LEU A 37 9.40 4.53 14.86
C LEU A 37 9.92 5.00 16.23
N VAL A 38 10.82 4.23 16.85
CA VAL A 38 11.45 4.56 18.15
C VAL A 38 12.31 5.82 18.05
N ALA A 39 12.98 6.03 16.90
CA ALA A 39 13.76 7.23 16.63
C ALA A 39 12.88 8.46 16.36
N GLY A 40 11.57 8.28 16.14
CA GLY A 40 10.67 9.37 15.80
C GLY A 40 10.86 9.92 14.38
N THR A 41 11.48 9.13 13.49
CA THR A 41 11.72 9.54 12.09
C THR A 41 10.41 9.83 11.36
N TYR A 42 9.37 9.07 11.66
CA TYR A 42 8.01 9.24 11.14
C TYR A 42 6.98 8.65 12.12
N PRO A 43 5.71 9.09 12.08
CA PRO A 43 4.65 8.48 12.85
C PRO A 43 4.31 7.08 12.33
N ALA A 44 3.57 6.29 13.12
CA ALA A 44 3.08 4.99 12.65
C ALA A 44 2.18 5.15 11.41
N PRO A 45 2.39 4.36 10.34
CA PRO A 45 1.53 4.38 9.18
C PRO A 45 0.15 3.79 9.50
N ARG A 46 -0.86 4.17 8.71
CA ARG A 46 -2.18 3.55 8.76
C ARG A 46 -2.11 2.06 8.38
N GLN A 47 -1.34 1.75 7.33
CA GLN A 47 -1.07 0.39 6.90
C GLN A 47 0.39 0.22 6.49
N TYR A 48 0.92 -0.96 6.72
CA TYR A 48 2.21 -1.43 6.21
C TYR A 48 1.93 -2.49 5.14
N LEU A 49 2.17 -2.16 3.87
CA LEU A 49 1.84 -3.00 2.73
C LEU A 49 3.09 -3.69 2.18
N LEU A 50 3.09 -5.02 2.15
CA LEU A 50 4.15 -5.83 1.56
C LEU A 50 3.85 -6.06 0.08
N CYS A 51 4.65 -5.47 -0.78
CA CYS A 51 4.47 -5.50 -2.24
C CYS A 51 5.62 -6.29 -2.89
N ALA A 52 5.30 -7.41 -3.51
CA ALA A 52 6.24 -8.18 -4.31
C ALA A 52 5.57 -8.83 -5.52
N PRO A 53 6.28 -8.99 -6.66
CA PRO A 53 5.69 -9.62 -7.85
C PRO A 53 5.24 -11.07 -7.63
N ARG A 54 5.86 -11.76 -6.68
CA ARG A 54 5.52 -13.15 -6.29
C ARG A 54 4.72 -13.22 -4.99
N GLY A 55 4.25 -12.06 -4.46
CA GLY A 55 3.54 -11.99 -3.19
C GLY A 55 4.37 -12.45 -2.00
N VAL A 56 3.70 -12.92 -0.96
CA VAL A 56 4.31 -13.53 0.23
C VAL A 56 4.25 -15.06 0.15
N GLY A 57 5.23 -15.74 0.73
CA GLY A 57 5.20 -17.20 0.87
C GLY A 57 4.16 -17.66 1.88
N ASN A 58 3.72 -18.93 1.79
CA ASN A 58 2.63 -19.47 2.60
C ASN A 58 2.82 -19.28 4.12
N ASP A 59 4.05 -19.39 4.62
CA ASP A 59 4.34 -19.23 6.05
C ASP A 59 4.09 -17.77 6.50
N LEU A 60 4.58 -16.79 5.73
CA LEU A 60 4.33 -15.39 6.05
C LEU A 60 2.86 -15.01 5.83
N HIS A 61 2.20 -15.53 4.79
CA HIS A 61 0.76 -15.33 4.56
C HIS A 61 -0.08 -15.80 5.76
N ASN A 62 0.21 -17.00 6.29
CA ASN A 62 -0.46 -17.51 7.46
C ASN A 62 -0.22 -16.66 8.71
N LEU A 63 0.99 -16.12 8.87
CA LEU A 63 1.29 -15.19 9.97
C LEU A 63 0.57 -13.87 9.84
N LEU A 64 0.50 -13.29 8.63
CA LEU A 64 -0.23 -12.04 8.38
C LEU A 64 -1.73 -12.16 8.69
N SER A 65 -2.31 -13.35 8.49
CA SER A 65 -3.70 -13.62 8.87
C SER A 65 -3.92 -13.76 10.39
N LYS A 66 -2.82 -13.84 11.17
CA LYS A 66 -2.84 -14.04 12.63
C LYS A 66 -1.90 -13.03 13.33
N PRO A 67 -2.30 -11.77 13.45
CA PRO A 67 -1.43 -10.69 13.94
C PRO A 67 -0.73 -10.96 15.27
N ALA A 68 -1.39 -11.66 16.20
CA ALA A 68 -0.80 -12.02 17.48
C ALA A 68 0.34 -13.04 17.34
N GLU A 69 0.18 -14.05 16.46
CA GLU A 69 1.24 -15.04 16.19
C GLU A 69 2.41 -14.39 15.43
N LEU A 70 2.12 -13.49 14.47
CA LEU A 70 3.14 -12.72 13.76
C LEU A 70 4.00 -11.91 14.73
N LYS A 71 3.36 -11.17 15.64
CA LYS A 71 4.04 -10.37 16.66
C LYS A 71 4.92 -11.25 17.56
N GLN A 72 4.38 -12.34 18.07
CA GLN A 72 5.12 -13.23 18.97
C GLN A 72 6.34 -13.83 18.27
N ARG A 73 6.16 -14.38 17.07
CA ARG A 73 7.27 -14.96 16.30
C ARG A 73 8.34 -13.95 15.95
N PHE A 74 7.94 -12.72 15.59
CA PHE A 74 8.88 -11.63 15.35
C PHE A 74 9.71 -11.28 16.58
N LEU A 75 9.09 -11.19 17.76
CA LEU A 75 9.79 -10.92 19.02
C LEU A 75 10.74 -12.07 19.38
N ASP A 76 10.34 -13.32 19.20
CA ASP A 76 11.16 -14.49 19.48
C ASP A 76 12.40 -14.53 18.57
N GLU A 77 12.22 -14.26 17.26
CA GLU A 77 13.34 -14.22 16.31
C GLU A 77 14.28 -13.04 16.57
N TRP A 78 13.75 -11.89 16.99
CA TRP A 78 14.59 -10.75 17.37
C TRP A 78 15.40 -11.07 18.61
N THR A 79 14.78 -11.61 19.65
CA THR A 79 15.45 -12.02 20.89
C THR A 79 16.52 -13.07 20.64
N ALA A 80 16.29 -13.98 19.68
CA ALA A 80 17.25 -14.98 19.25
C ALA A 80 18.37 -14.45 18.33
N GLY A 81 18.39 -13.16 18.02
CA GLY A 81 19.38 -12.53 17.13
C GLY A 81 19.24 -12.90 15.65
N LYS A 82 18.06 -13.38 15.23
CA LYS A 82 17.80 -13.85 13.86
C LYS A 82 17.29 -12.79 12.90
N THR A 83 17.15 -11.54 13.33
CA THR A 83 16.67 -10.42 12.48
C THR A 83 17.74 -9.88 11.52
N GLY A 84 18.96 -10.43 11.52
CA GLY A 84 20.05 -9.98 10.66
C GLY A 84 20.61 -8.58 11.01
N LEU A 85 20.11 -7.94 12.06
CA LEU A 85 20.65 -6.68 12.56
C LEU A 85 21.96 -6.91 13.31
N GLN A 86 22.88 -5.93 13.23
CA GLN A 86 24.19 -6.00 13.88
C GLN A 86 24.40 -4.83 14.85
N GLY A 87 25.33 -5.02 15.80
CA GLY A 87 25.69 -4.00 16.79
C GLY A 87 24.52 -3.66 17.72
N ARG A 88 24.42 -2.38 18.12
CA ARG A 88 23.37 -1.91 19.05
C ARG A 88 21.96 -2.06 18.51
N SER A 89 21.80 -2.10 17.19
CA SER A 89 20.50 -2.29 16.53
C SER A 89 20.00 -3.73 16.63
N ALA A 90 20.86 -4.71 16.98
CA ALA A 90 20.49 -6.10 17.19
C ALA A 90 19.76 -6.32 18.52
N GLU A 91 19.89 -5.40 19.48
CA GLU A 91 19.30 -5.56 20.81
C GLU A 91 17.82 -5.12 20.81
N LEU A 92 16.96 -5.98 21.31
CA LEU A 92 15.56 -5.65 21.61
C LEU A 92 15.49 -4.88 22.93
N THR A 93 15.72 -3.57 22.88
CA THR A 93 15.68 -2.73 24.07
C THR A 93 14.25 -2.60 24.63
N PRO A 94 14.08 -2.31 25.94
CA PRO A 94 12.74 -2.10 26.52
C PRO A 94 11.92 -1.03 25.78
N LYS A 95 12.59 0.04 25.29
CA LYS A 95 11.93 1.09 24.51
C LYS A 95 11.38 0.58 23.18
N VAL A 96 12.15 -0.22 22.46
CA VAL A 96 11.72 -0.86 21.20
C VAL A 96 10.56 -1.80 21.47
N LYS A 97 10.68 -2.64 22.52
CA LYS A 97 9.63 -3.58 22.92
C LYS A 97 8.31 -2.86 23.23
N THR A 98 8.34 -1.74 23.96
CA THR A 98 7.15 -0.94 24.24
C THR A 98 6.44 -0.46 22.97
N VAL A 99 7.21 0.00 21.97
CA VAL A 99 6.64 0.46 20.68
C VAL A 99 6.03 -0.73 19.91
N ILE A 100 6.72 -1.89 19.88
CA ILE A 100 6.19 -3.11 19.25
C ILE A 100 4.91 -3.57 19.96
N ASP A 101 4.87 -3.50 21.28
CA ASP A 101 3.71 -3.93 22.07
C ASP A 101 2.49 -3.05 21.83
N ALA A 102 2.70 -1.76 21.59
CA ALA A 102 1.65 -0.78 21.29
C ALA A 102 1.20 -0.81 19.82
N TYR A 103 2.00 -1.38 18.90
CA TYR A 103 1.68 -1.37 17.47
C TYR A 103 0.62 -2.42 17.12
N ASP A 104 -0.32 -2.04 16.27
CA ASP A 104 -1.35 -2.94 15.74
C ASP A 104 -0.82 -3.72 14.53
N PHE A 105 -0.44 -4.97 14.76
CA PHE A 105 0.09 -5.87 13.72
C PHE A 105 -0.96 -6.25 12.66
N SER A 106 -2.26 -6.01 12.89
CA SER A 106 -3.30 -6.22 11.87
C SER A 106 -3.21 -5.23 10.70
N THR A 107 -2.47 -4.13 10.89
CA THR A 107 -2.20 -3.13 9.84
C THR A 107 -1.11 -3.56 8.86
N ILE A 108 -0.38 -4.65 9.15
CA ILE A 108 0.62 -5.23 8.26
C ILE A 108 -0.10 -6.20 7.32
N VAL A 109 -0.15 -5.88 6.03
CA VAL A 109 -0.94 -6.64 5.05
C VAL A 109 -0.14 -6.91 3.79
N GLU A 110 -0.48 -7.99 3.11
CA GLU A 110 0.00 -8.26 1.76
C GLU A 110 -0.70 -7.35 0.76
N CYS A 111 0.06 -6.76 -0.16
CA CYS A 111 -0.46 -6.04 -1.31
C CYS A 111 -0.30 -6.91 -2.55
N GLN A 112 -1.42 -7.34 -3.13
CA GLN A 112 -1.40 -8.16 -4.34
C GLN A 112 -0.96 -7.34 -5.54
N LEU A 113 -0.17 -7.96 -6.44
CA LEU A 113 0.27 -7.29 -7.68
C LEU A 113 -0.92 -6.78 -8.50
N ARG A 114 -2.02 -7.53 -8.53
CA ARG A 114 -3.25 -7.12 -9.19
C ARG A 114 -3.76 -5.79 -8.66
N ASP A 115 -3.82 -5.62 -7.34
CA ASP A 115 -4.32 -4.39 -6.71
C ASP A 115 -3.43 -3.19 -7.06
N LEU A 116 -2.11 -3.41 -7.11
CA LEU A 116 -1.16 -2.37 -7.55
C LEU A 116 -1.39 -1.97 -9.00
N LEU A 117 -1.65 -2.93 -9.89
CA LEU A 117 -1.92 -2.68 -11.30
C LEU A 117 -3.26 -1.95 -11.47
N GLU A 118 -4.30 -2.35 -10.74
CA GLU A 118 -5.59 -1.68 -10.72
C GLU A 118 -5.46 -0.22 -10.24
N TRP A 119 -4.71 0.03 -9.17
CA TRP A 119 -4.46 1.39 -8.69
C TRP A 119 -3.64 2.21 -9.69
N HIS A 120 -2.63 1.60 -10.32
CA HIS A 120 -1.85 2.26 -11.35
C HIS A 120 -2.71 2.61 -12.56
N ALA A 121 -3.64 1.74 -12.94
CA ALA A 121 -4.57 1.94 -14.06
C ALA A 121 -5.52 3.13 -13.86
N LEU A 122 -5.78 3.56 -12.62
CA LEU A 122 -6.56 4.78 -12.35
C LEU A 122 -5.90 6.04 -12.94
N ASN A 123 -4.57 6.04 -13.10
CA ASN A 123 -3.86 7.07 -13.85
C ASN A 123 -3.52 6.54 -15.26
N ARG A 124 -4.46 6.70 -16.19
CA ARG A 124 -4.37 6.13 -17.53
C ARG A 124 -3.11 6.54 -18.29
N ALA A 125 -2.72 7.82 -18.20
CA ALA A 125 -1.52 8.31 -18.89
C ALA A 125 -0.25 7.60 -18.38
N LYS A 126 -0.05 7.52 -17.06
CA LYS A 126 1.08 6.80 -16.47
C LYS A 126 1.03 5.30 -16.73
N HIS A 127 -0.17 4.72 -16.79
CA HIS A 127 -0.32 3.31 -17.12
C HIS A 127 0.12 3.03 -18.56
N PHE A 128 -0.34 3.87 -19.51
CA PHE A 128 0.08 3.78 -20.90
C PHE A 128 1.59 3.97 -21.06
N ASP A 129 2.18 4.98 -20.40
CA ASP A 129 3.61 5.26 -20.44
C ASP A 129 4.46 4.06 -19.96
N LEU A 130 3.96 3.32 -18.95
CA LEU A 130 4.70 2.20 -18.35
C LEU A 130 4.51 0.89 -19.12
N PHE A 131 3.29 0.59 -19.57
CA PHE A 131 2.93 -0.71 -20.14
C PHE A 131 2.74 -0.69 -21.67
N GLY A 132 2.67 0.49 -22.27
CA GLY A 132 2.39 0.64 -23.71
C GLY A 132 0.98 0.21 -24.13
N ILE A 133 0.10 -0.02 -23.15
CA ILE A 133 -1.31 -0.39 -23.37
C ILE A 133 -2.20 0.56 -22.57
N GLU A 134 -3.35 0.94 -23.12
CA GLU A 134 -4.32 1.69 -22.36
C GLU A 134 -4.95 0.83 -21.28
N ALA A 135 -5.14 1.38 -20.09
CA ALA A 135 -5.96 0.77 -19.06
C ALA A 135 -7.40 0.61 -19.60
N GLU A 136 -8.03 -0.52 -19.33
CA GLU A 136 -9.43 -0.71 -19.66
C GLU A 136 -10.25 0.46 -19.13
N ARG A 137 -11.09 1.03 -20.00
CA ARG A 137 -12.00 2.09 -19.61
C ARG A 137 -13.08 1.46 -18.75
N GLY A 138 -13.18 1.87 -17.50
CA GLY A 138 -14.32 1.52 -16.67
C GLY A 138 -15.62 2.02 -17.31
N ASP A 139 -16.75 1.53 -16.83
CA ASP A 139 -18.06 2.01 -17.28
C ASP A 139 -18.09 3.54 -17.21
N ASP A 140 -18.47 4.16 -18.32
CA ASP A 140 -18.66 5.60 -18.34
C ASP A 140 -19.70 5.96 -17.26
N PRO A 141 -19.47 7.04 -16.50
CA PRO A 141 -20.48 7.49 -15.56
C PRO A 141 -21.79 7.75 -16.33
N ALA A 142 -22.89 7.33 -15.73
CA ALA A 142 -24.21 7.55 -16.36
C ALA A 142 -24.33 9.01 -16.79
N THR A 143 -24.69 9.20 -18.05
CA THR A 143 -24.91 10.55 -18.58
C THR A 143 -25.96 11.26 -17.71
N PRO A 144 -25.64 12.42 -17.11
CA PRO A 144 -26.60 13.11 -16.27
C PRO A 144 -27.85 13.45 -17.09
N ALA A 145 -29.02 13.24 -16.52
CA ALA A 145 -30.31 13.50 -17.19
C ALA A 145 -30.49 14.99 -17.54
N VAL A 146 -29.75 15.87 -16.89
CA VAL A 146 -29.77 17.32 -17.09
C VAL A 146 -28.33 17.82 -17.16
N PRO A 147 -27.97 18.70 -18.12
CA PRO A 147 -26.64 19.29 -18.20
C PRO A 147 -26.26 19.99 -16.89
N THR A 148 -25.04 19.83 -16.47
CA THR A 148 -24.47 20.59 -15.34
C THR A 148 -24.31 22.07 -15.70
N ILE A 149 -24.18 22.94 -14.70
CA ILE A 149 -23.96 24.39 -14.91
C ILE A 149 -22.74 24.63 -15.81
N ALA A 150 -21.68 23.82 -15.67
CA ALA A 150 -20.48 23.93 -16.49
C ALA A 150 -20.70 23.54 -17.97
N GLU A 151 -21.70 22.68 -18.23
CA GLU A 151 -22.03 22.20 -19.57
C GLU A 151 -23.07 23.06 -20.29
N HIS A 152 -23.78 23.93 -19.58
CA HIS A 152 -24.84 24.76 -20.17
C HIS A 152 -24.34 25.61 -21.34
N ALA A 153 -23.19 26.27 -21.22
CA ALA A 153 -22.63 27.10 -22.29
C ALA A 153 -22.34 26.27 -23.56
N TYR A 154 -21.86 25.03 -23.40
CA TYR A 154 -21.60 24.11 -24.49
C TYR A 154 -22.89 23.60 -25.15
N VAL A 155 -23.89 23.27 -24.37
CA VAL A 155 -25.20 22.82 -24.86
C VAL A 155 -25.92 23.93 -25.61
N GLU A 156 -25.86 25.16 -25.13
CA GLU A 156 -26.45 26.33 -25.83
C GLU A 156 -25.75 26.57 -27.17
N GLU A 157 -24.45 26.48 -27.24
CA GLU A 157 -23.69 26.62 -28.49
C GLU A 157 -24.05 25.50 -29.49
N LEU A 158 -24.16 24.27 -29.05
CA LEU A 158 -24.61 23.17 -29.89
C LEU A 158 -26.03 23.46 -30.46
N ARG A 159 -26.98 23.89 -29.63
CA ARG A 159 -28.34 24.23 -30.05
C ARG A 159 -28.32 25.32 -31.11
N ARG A 160 -27.49 26.34 -30.92
CA ARG A 160 -27.35 27.44 -31.92
C ARG A 160 -26.84 26.90 -33.26
N LEU A 161 -25.79 26.07 -33.24
CA LEU A 161 -25.21 25.52 -34.47
C LEU A 161 -26.20 24.60 -35.21
N TYR A 162 -26.96 23.77 -34.49
CA TYR A 162 -27.99 22.93 -35.11
C TYR A 162 -29.15 23.76 -35.70
N ALA A 163 -29.53 24.87 -35.07
CA ALA A 163 -30.57 25.74 -35.60
C ALA A 163 -30.15 26.50 -36.86
N GLU A 164 -28.84 26.78 -37.04
CA GLU A 164 -28.29 27.43 -38.22
C GLU A 164 -28.17 26.48 -39.43
N HIS A 165 -28.21 25.16 -39.20
CA HIS A 165 -28.05 24.14 -40.26
C HIS A 165 -29.31 23.33 -40.54
N ALA A 166 -30.42 23.65 -39.89
CA ALA A 166 -31.74 23.05 -40.13
C ALA A 166 -32.58 23.93 -41.04
#